data_b76e21c5b58eb2ae70d89329fc97c06e
#
_entry.id   b76e21c5b58eb2ae70d89329fc97c06e
#
_cell.length_a   1.000
_cell.length_b   1.000
_cell.length_c   1.000
_cell.angle_alpha   90.00
_cell.angle_beta   90.00
_cell.angle_gamma   90.00
#
_symmetry.space_group_name_H-M   'P 1'
#
loop_
_entity.id
_entity.type
_entity.pdbx_description
1 polymer ?
#
loop_
_entity_poly.entity_id
_entity_poly.type
_entity_poly.pdbx_seq_one_letter_code
_entity_poly.pdbx_strand_id
1 'polypeptide(L)'
;MDLTIRISGAQGEGIETTGRTLAAVFARLGYHVFAYRQYGSIIKGNPTMFYQIRVSDRRIYSHGRWRTYDVLIALNDVALSAYRSGARHVISEKEIPLTEIATRHGNRIMRNVAALGGLAALIGLDTKYIAEQIKSEFGERGEKIAEANIAVLEEAYKYAGGRYAPAVEVKKIGESKLLMSGAEALALGSVMAGMKFYAAYPMTPASPILHWLAEWGPRFGVAVVQPEDEIAAINMTIGAAYAGVRAATGTSGGGFDLMHEAFGLAAMIETPLVVFLAQRGGPSTGVPTETEQSDLSMALSPAHGEYPHAVIAPRWIEEGLYAAAKAFNIAEKHQTPVIVLVDLYFTESLSTVEFDPTRFKIERGELAAGPLVWEEYKRYKITDSGVSPRAVPGTPGGMHIATSDEHDERGDVITDRHMPEVRKAMHAKRMKKLTKVLEELEPPDLLGDGERYVVAWGSTAMPLLDYAAERKIGLALFRDLYPLPLDSWVERLNSAKEVVAVELNYSGQFANYLASKGVRIDRKVLKWWGEPFSIDELGEWL
;
A
#
# COMPACT_ATOMS: atom_id res chain seq x y z
N MET A 1 -19.88 17.23 6.19
CA MET A 1 -20.52 15.89 6.21
C MET A 1 -19.44 14.85 6.48
N ASP A 2 -19.71 13.86 7.31
CA ASP A 2 -18.86 12.67 7.50
C ASP A 2 -19.83 11.50 7.68
N LEU A 3 -19.92 10.62 6.68
CA LEU A 3 -20.91 9.55 6.58
C LEU A 3 -20.20 8.21 6.48
N THR A 4 -20.54 7.27 7.37
CA THR A 4 -19.99 5.92 7.36
C THR A 4 -21.08 4.90 7.03
N ILE A 5 -20.82 4.09 5.99
CA ILE A 5 -21.74 3.06 5.49
C ILE A 5 -21.02 1.71 5.58
N ARG A 6 -21.64 0.75 6.26
CA ARG A 6 -21.17 -0.64 6.30
C ARG A 6 -22.10 -1.54 5.49
N ILE A 7 -21.53 -2.26 4.53
CA ILE A 7 -22.23 -3.26 3.72
C ILE A 7 -21.74 -4.62 4.19
N SER A 8 -22.65 -5.48 4.65
CA SER A 8 -22.25 -6.80 5.19
C SER A 8 -23.15 -7.92 4.67
N GLY A 9 -22.54 -9.08 4.54
CA GLY A 9 -23.19 -10.30 4.06
C GLY A 9 -22.19 -11.45 3.90
N ALA A 10 -22.61 -12.50 3.18
CA ALA A 10 -21.76 -13.65 2.86
C ALA A 10 -20.97 -13.43 1.57
N GLN A 11 -19.92 -14.21 1.40
CA GLN A 11 -19.16 -14.25 0.15
C GLN A 11 -20.09 -14.58 -1.03
N GLY A 12 -19.96 -13.84 -2.14
CA GLY A 12 -20.80 -13.99 -3.33
C GLY A 12 -22.11 -13.18 -3.31
N GLU A 13 -22.44 -12.49 -2.22
CA GLU A 13 -23.62 -11.60 -2.15
C GLU A 13 -23.38 -10.20 -2.76
N GLY A 14 -22.25 -9.98 -3.42
CA GLY A 14 -21.94 -8.74 -4.14
C GLY A 14 -21.49 -7.58 -3.24
N ILE A 15 -21.00 -7.86 -2.02
CA ILE A 15 -20.56 -6.85 -1.04
C ILE A 15 -19.49 -5.93 -1.63
N GLU A 16 -18.47 -6.53 -2.24
CA GLU A 16 -17.36 -5.78 -2.83
C GLU A 16 -17.81 -4.93 -4.02
N THR A 17 -18.56 -5.52 -4.95
CA THR A 17 -19.09 -4.78 -6.12
C THR A 17 -19.92 -3.59 -5.65
N THR A 18 -20.85 -3.81 -4.72
CA THR A 18 -21.70 -2.75 -4.17
C THR A 18 -20.87 -1.65 -3.50
N GLY A 19 -19.84 -2.05 -2.73
CA GLY A 19 -18.95 -1.13 -2.05
C GLY A 19 -18.13 -0.28 -3.02
N ARG A 20 -17.53 -0.90 -4.05
CA ARG A 20 -16.73 -0.19 -5.08
C ARG A 20 -17.60 0.74 -5.91
N THR A 21 -18.79 0.28 -6.35
CA THR A 21 -19.77 1.10 -7.07
C THR A 21 -20.11 2.36 -6.27
N LEU A 22 -20.43 2.19 -4.99
CA LEU A 22 -20.82 3.32 -4.13
C LEU A 22 -19.66 4.27 -3.88
N ALA A 23 -18.44 3.75 -3.62
CA ALA A 23 -17.23 4.54 -3.46
C ALA A 23 -16.94 5.39 -4.71
N ALA A 24 -17.07 4.79 -5.90
CA ALA A 24 -16.89 5.48 -7.19
C ALA A 24 -17.95 6.59 -7.40
N VAL A 25 -19.20 6.34 -7.03
CA VAL A 25 -20.26 7.37 -7.09
C VAL A 25 -19.90 8.58 -6.23
N PHE A 26 -19.51 8.38 -4.99
CA PHE A 26 -19.15 9.48 -4.11
C PHE A 26 -17.89 10.23 -4.58
N ALA A 27 -16.89 9.52 -5.09
CA ALA A 27 -15.71 10.16 -5.66
C ALA A 27 -16.05 11.03 -6.88
N ARG A 28 -16.96 10.56 -7.75
CA ARG A 28 -17.50 11.35 -8.90
C ARG A 28 -18.29 12.58 -8.47
N LEU A 29 -18.91 12.53 -7.31
CA LEU A 29 -19.63 13.68 -6.72
C LEU A 29 -18.71 14.71 -6.07
N GLY A 30 -17.40 14.44 -6.00
CA GLY A 30 -16.37 15.32 -5.44
C GLY A 30 -16.05 15.10 -3.96
N TYR A 31 -16.63 14.09 -3.31
CA TYR A 31 -16.34 13.74 -1.94
C TYR A 31 -14.97 13.07 -1.79
N HIS A 32 -14.39 13.23 -0.61
CA HIS A 32 -13.32 12.35 -0.16
C HIS A 32 -13.90 11.04 0.31
N VAL A 33 -13.32 9.94 -0.15
CA VAL A 33 -13.78 8.58 0.13
C VAL A 33 -12.61 7.78 0.67
N PHE A 34 -12.89 6.99 1.70
CA PHE A 34 -12.03 5.92 2.16
C PHE A 34 -12.86 4.65 2.32
N ALA A 35 -12.40 3.54 1.77
CA ALA A 35 -13.10 2.27 1.89
C ALA A 35 -12.13 1.14 2.23
N TYR A 36 -12.57 0.28 3.14
CA TYR A 36 -11.84 -0.91 3.58
C TYR A 36 -12.76 -2.11 3.65
N ARG A 37 -12.23 -3.25 3.24
CA ARG A 37 -12.95 -4.53 3.31
C ARG A 37 -12.27 -5.47 4.29
N GLN A 38 -13.09 -6.17 5.09
CA GLN A 38 -12.61 -7.28 5.88
C GLN A 38 -13.04 -8.58 5.21
N TYR A 39 -12.06 -9.41 4.89
CA TYR A 39 -12.30 -10.74 4.37
C TYR A 39 -12.60 -11.73 5.49
N GLY A 40 -13.39 -12.75 5.18
CA GLY A 40 -13.35 -13.98 5.94
C GLY A 40 -12.39 -14.97 5.31
N SER A 41 -11.95 -15.94 6.06
CA SER A 41 -11.18 -17.07 5.51
C SER A 41 -11.95 -17.72 4.36
N ILE A 42 -11.35 -17.77 3.17
CA ILE A 42 -11.92 -18.36 1.96
C ILE A 42 -12.33 -19.82 2.19
N ILE A 43 -11.63 -20.51 3.09
CA ILE A 43 -11.80 -21.95 3.35
C ILE A 43 -13.07 -22.28 4.15
N LYS A 44 -13.55 -21.38 5.01
CA LYS A 44 -14.69 -21.65 5.90
C LYS A 44 -15.97 -20.89 5.57
N GLY A 45 -15.94 -19.95 4.62
CA GLY A 45 -17.04 -19.00 4.35
C GLY A 45 -17.31 -18.13 5.59
N ASN A 46 -17.34 -16.82 5.42
CA ASN A 46 -17.73 -15.89 6.47
C ASN A 46 -19.08 -15.26 6.10
N PRO A 47 -20.15 -15.49 6.88
CA PRO A 47 -21.47 -14.93 6.58
C PRO A 47 -21.58 -13.44 6.95
N THR A 48 -20.54 -12.85 7.57
CA THR A 48 -20.51 -11.49 8.09
C THR A 48 -19.36 -10.66 7.54
N MET A 49 -18.84 -10.99 6.36
CA MET A 49 -17.88 -10.13 5.67
C MET A 49 -18.46 -8.73 5.52
N PHE A 50 -17.62 -7.71 5.59
CA PHE A 50 -18.10 -6.37 5.38
C PHE A 50 -17.17 -5.52 4.50
N TYR A 51 -17.78 -4.52 3.91
CA TYR A 51 -17.15 -3.42 3.21
C TYR A 51 -17.58 -2.13 3.89
N GLN A 52 -16.66 -1.39 4.49
CA GLN A 52 -16.94 -0.12 5.14
C GLN A 52 -16.47 1.04 4.28
N ILE A 53 -17.35 1.98 4.02
CA ILE A 53 -17.11 3.18 3.23
C ILE A 53 -17.31 4.38 4.13
N ARG A 54 -16.33 5.26 4.19
CA ARG A 54 -16.42 6.57 4.82
C ARG A 54 -16.35 7.64 3.75
N VAL A 55 -17.24 8.61 3.82
CA VAL A 55 -17.42 9.68 2.84
C VAL A 55 -17.44 11.02 3.55
N SER A 56 -16.62 11.99 3.10
CA SER A 56 -16.55 13.30 3.73
C SER A 56 -16.35 14.42 2.72
N ASP A 57 -16.81 15.63 3.06
CA ASP A 57 -16.49 16.87 2.34
C ASP A 57 -15.09 17.41 2.69
N ARG A 58 -14.44 16.80 3.69
CA ARG A 58 -13.05 17.08 4.08
C ARG A 58 -12.17 15.88 3.80
N ARG A 59 -10.88 16.11 3.68
CA ARG A 59 -9.92 15.02 3.52
C ARG A 59 -9.99 14.07 4.72
N ILE A 60 -10.05 12.79 4.44
CA ILE A 60 -10.03 11.67 5.39
C ILE A 60 -8.96 10.67 4.98
N TYR A 61 -8.43 9.93 5.96
CA TYR A 61 -7.32 9.00 5.72
C TYR A 61 -7.64 7.56 6.09
N SER A 62 -8.73 7.29 6.85
CA SER A 62 -9.05 5.97 7.37
C SER A 62 -10.53 5.63 7.28
N HIS A 63 -10.84 4.35 7.55
CA HIS A 63 -12.21 3.85 7.63
C HIS A 63 -13.02 4.43 8.81
N GLY A 64 -12.39 5.20 9.70
CA GLY A 64 -13.04 5.87 10.82
C GLY A 64 -13.26 4.95 12.04
N ARG A 65 -14.51 4.76 12.45
CA ARG A 65 -14.91 4.00 13.64
C ARG A 65 -15.37 2.59 13.30
N TRP A 66 -15.07 1.62 14.17
CA TRP A 66 -15.54 0.25 14.03
C TRP A 66 -16.90 0.02 14.68
N ARG A 67 -17.13 0.64 15.83
CA ARG A 67 -18.27 0.33 16.69
C ARG A 67 -19.53 1.08 16.30
N THR A 68 -19.39 2.22 15.64
CA THR A 68 -20.50 3.08 15.23
C THR A 68 -20.39 3.51 13.78
N TYR A 69 -21.49 3.43 13.06
CA TYR A 69 -21.63 3.87 11.67
C TYR A 69 -23.04 4.35 11.39
N ASP A 70 -23.21 5.18 10.37
CA ASP A 70 -24.49 5.83 10.11
C ASP A 70 -25.49 4.85 9.46
N VAL A 71 -25.02 4.03 8.50
CA VAL A 71 -25.90 3.10 7.79
C VAL A 71 -25.29 1.70 7.75
N LEU A 72 -26.11 0.70 8.08
CA LEU A 72 -25.85 -0.70 7.82
C LEU A 72 -26.69 -1.17 6.65
N ILE A 73 -26.06 -1.72 5.63
CA ILE A 73 -26.69 -2.56 4.61
C ILE A 73 -26.39 -4.02 4.99
N ALA A 74 -27.42 -4.75 5.44
CA ALA A 74 -27.28 -6.17 5.80
C ALA A 74 -27.96 -7.04 4.74
N LEU A 75 -27.18 -7.81 4.00
CA LEU A 75 -27.66 -8.67 2.93
C LEU A 75 -28.16 -10.04 3.41
N ASN A 76 -27.95 -10.36 4.70
CA ASN A 76 -28.49 -11.56 5.34
C ASN A 76 -28.74 -11.33 6.85
N ASP A 77 -29.50 -12.24 7.49
CA ASP A 77 -29.88 -12.11 8.89
C ASP A 77 -28.68 -12.25 9.86
N VAL A 78 -27.64 -13.00 9.50
CA VAL A 78 -26.44 -13.17 10.33
C VAL A 78 -25.69 -11.84 10.39
N ALA A 79 -25.49 -11.17 9.26
CA ALA A 79 -24.89 -9.85 9.17
C ALA A 79 -25.72 -8.79 9.91
N LEU A 80 -27.05 -8.85 9.77
CA LEU A 80 -27.96 -7.97 10.50
C LEU A 80 -27.80 -8.14 12.00
N SER A 81 -27.79 -9.39 12.49
CA SER A 81 -27.63 -9.68 13.91
C SER A 81 -26.27 -9.23 14.47
N ALA A 82 -25.20 -9.42 13.69
CA ALA A 82 -23.83 -9.08 14.10
C ALA A 82 -23.60 -7.57 14.21
N TYR A 83 -24.21 -6.77 13.32
CA TYR A 83 -23.82 -5.36 13.16
C TYR A 83 -24.93 -4.35 13.47
N ARG A 84 -26.16 -4.78 13.78
CA ARG A 84 -27.31 -3.90 14.03
C ARG A 84 -27.08 -2.87 15.14
N SER A 85 -26.40 -3.26 16.21
CA SER A 85 -26.20 -2.42 17.39
C SER A 85 -25.33 -1.18 17.13
N GLY A 86 -24.43 -1.23 16.14
CA GLY A 86 -23.56 -0.10 15.77
C GLY A 86 -24.19 0.88 14.77
N ALA A 87 -25.33 0.55 14.17
CA ALA A 87 -25.93 1.30 13.09
C ALA A 87 -27.01 2.28 13.58
N ARG A 88 -26.96 3.52 13.07
CA ARG A 88 -28.08 4.48 13.24
C ARG A 88 -29.28 4.10 12.38
N HIS A 89 -29.02 3.75 11.11
CA HIS A 89 -30.02 3.33 10.15
C HIS A 89 -29.67 1.96 9.60
N VAL A 90 -30.70 1.18 9.22
CA VAL A 90 -30.53 -0.16 8.66
C VAL A 90 -31.31 -0.30 7.37
N ILE A 91 -30.69 -0.97 6.40
CA ILE A 91 -31.28 -1.44 5.18
C ILE A 91 -31.09 -2.95 5.14
N SER A 92 -32.17 -3.70 5.22
CA SER A 92 -32.15 -5.16 5.14
C SER A 92 -33.44 -5.68 4.51
N GLU A 93 -33.55 -6.99 4.36
CA GLU A 93 -34.77 -7.63 3.86
C GLU A 93 -36.03 -7.31 4.71
N LYS A 94 -35.84 -6.95 5.98
CA LYS A 94 -36.95 -6.60 6.89
C LYS A 94 -37.51 -5.21 6.63
N GLU A 95 -36.68 -4.28 6.26
CA GLU A 95 -37.06 -2.90 5.99
C GLU A 95 -37.53 -2.72 4.52
N ILE A 96 -36.88 -3.39 3.58
CA ILE A 96 -37.14 -3.32 2.14
C ILE A 96 -37.11 -4.75 1.59
N PRO A 97 -38.11 -5.20 0.81
CA PRO A 97 -38.17 -6.56 0.25
C PRO A 97 -37.16 -6.72 -0.90
N LEU A 98 -35.85 -6.69 -0.55
CA LEU A 98 -34.74 -6.65 -1.51
C LEU A 98 -34.76 -7.83 -2.48
N THR A 99 -35.03 -9.04 -1.95
CA THR A 99 -35.09 -10.27 -2.74
C THR A 99 -36.30 -10.28 -3.70
N GLU A 100 -37.45 -9.83 -3.24
CA GLU A 100 -38.68 -9.77 -4.05
C GLU A 100 -38.52 -8.78 -5.21
N ILE A 101 -38.02 -7.56 -4.93
CA ILE A 101 -37.73 -6.54 -5.94
C ILE A 101 -36.73 -7.08 -6.97
N ALA A 102 -35.61 -7.65 -6.53
CA ALA A 102 -34.61 -8.20 -7.43
C ALA A 102 -35.16 -9.32 -8.33
N THR A 103 -36.00 -10.22 -7.77
CA THR A 103 -36.56 -11.36 -8.50
C THR A 103 -37.56 -10.92 -9.57
N ARG A 104 -38.33 -9.86 -9.35
CA ARG A 104 -39.23 -9.30 -10.35
C ARG A 104 -38.52 -8.83 -11.62
N HIS A 105 -37.27 -8.40 -11.51
CA HIS A 105 -36.45 -7.94 -12.63
C HIS A 105 -35.46 -8.99 -13.16
N GLY A 106 -35.55 -10.22 -12.67
CA GLY A 106 -34.86 -11.37 -13.26
C GLY A 106 -33.99 -12.22 -12.32
N ASN A 107 -33.21 -11.64 -11.40
CA ASN A 107 -32.27 -12.43 -10.61
C ASN A 107 -32.14 -11.95 -9.17
N ARG A 108 -32.33 -12.90 -8.22
CA ARG A 108 -32.13 -12.68 -6.78
C ARG A 108 -30.77 -12.06 -6.42
N ILE A 109 -29.73 -12.30 -7.22
CA ILE A 109 -28.38 -11.76 -6.95
C ILE A 109 -28.37 -10.22 -6.95
N MET A 110 -29.30 -9.56 -7.67
CA MET A 110 -29.41 -8.10 -7.74
C MET A 110 -29.99 -7.46 -6.47
N ARG A 111 -30.23 -8.22 -5.38
CA ARG A 111 -30.69 -7.65 -4.10
C ARG A 111 -29.70 -6.64 -3.48
N ASN A 112 -28.42 -6.77 -3.78
CA ASN A 112 -27.41 -5.78 -3.42
C ASN A 112 -27.66 -4.42 -4.13
N VAL A 113 -28.14 -4.42 -5.36
CA VAL A 113 -28.53 -3.21 -6.10
C VAL A 113 -29.83 -2.62 -5.55
N ALA A 114 -30.78 -3.50 -5.14
CA ALA A 114 -31.99 -3.04 -4.43
C ALA A 114 -31.60 -2.32 -3.11
N ALA A 115 -30.60 -2.81 -2.40
CA ALA A 115 -30.09 -2.15 -1.19
C ALA A 115 -29.49 -0.77 -1.49
N LEU A 116 -28.82 -0.59 -2.65
CA LEU A 116 -28.34 0.73 -3.10
C LEU A 116 -29.50 1.70 -3.38
N GLY A 117 -30.62 1.21 -3.94
CA GLY A 117 -31.83 2.02 -4.12
C GLY A 117 -32.41 2.50 -2.77
N GLY A 118 -32.47 1.60 -1.79
CA GLY A 118 -32.87 1.94 -0.43
C GLY A 118 -31.93 2.96 0.23
N LEU A 119 -30.63 2.78 0.06
CA LEU A 119 -29.62 3.73 0.55
C LEU A 119 -29.78 5.10 -0.11
N ALA A 120 -29.96 5.15 -1.42
CA ALA A 120 -30.11 6.40 -2.16
C ALA A 120 -31.29 7.23 -1.63
N ALA A 121 -32.43 6.58 -1.33
CA ALA A 121 -33.58 7.23 -0.71
C ALA A 121 -33.27 7.75 0.71
N LEU A 122 -32.60 6.95 1.52
CA LEU A 122 -32.24 7.28 2.90
C LEU A 122 -31.28 8.48 3.00
N ILE A 123 -30.34 8.61 2.04
CA ILE A 123 -29.34 9.68 2.05
C ILE A 123 -29.63 10.82 1.07
N GLY A 124 -30.83 10.82 0.46
CA GLY A 124 -31.25 11.86 -0.48
C GLY A 124 -30.38 11.94 -1.76
N LEU A 125 -29.79 10.81 -2.19
CA LEU A 125 -28.96 10.72 -3.38
C LEU A 125 -29.84 10.46 -4.61
N ASP A 126 -29.68 11.27 -5.66
CA ASP A 126 -30.34 11.04 -6.95
C ASP A 126 -29.79 9.73 -7.58
N THR A 127 -30.71 8.79 -7.88
CA THR A 127 -30.38 7.46 -8.43
C THR A 127 -29.63 7.52 -9.75
N LYS A 128 -29.74 8.62 -10.52
CA LYS A 128 -29.01 8.78 -11.79
C LYS A 128 -27.49 8.54 -11.65
N TYR A 129 -26.87 8.95 -10.53
CA TYR A 129 -25.43 8.77 -10.32
C TYR A 129 -25.05 7.31 -10.13
N ILE A 130 -25.90 6.54 -9.44
CA ILE A 130 -25.71 5.08 -9.31
C ILE A 130 -26.00 4.38 -10.64
N ALA A 131 -27.06 4.80 -11.35
CA ALA A 131 -27.41 4.26 -12.66
C ALA A 131 -26.30 4.48 -13.70
N GLU A 132 -25.69 5.66 -13.73
CA GLU A 132 -24.52 5.95 -14.58
C GLU A 132 -23.32 5.04 -14.26
N GLN A 133 -23.07 4.77 -12.97
CA GLN A 133 -22.00 3.87 -12.55
C GLN A 133 -22.31 2.42 -12.94
N ILE A 134 -23.55 1.95 -12.76
CA ILE A 134 -24.02 0.63 -13.21
C ILE A 134 -23.82 0.46 -14.71
N LYS A 135 -24.17 1.47 -15.53
CA LYS A 135 -23.94 1.44 -16.98
C LYS A 135 -22.46 1.33 -17.32
N SER A 136 -21.61 2.04 -16.62
CA SER A 136 -20.15 1.98 -16.81
C SER A 136 -19.56 0.60 -16.47
N GLU A 137 -20.03 -0.04 -15.38
CA GLU A 137 -19.49 -1.32 -14.91
C GLU A 137 -20.06 -2.54 -15.64
N PHE A 138 -21.34 -2.50 -16.01
CA PHE A 138 -22.04 -3.64 -16.56
C PHE A 138 -22.37 -3.50 -18.05
N GLY A 139 -22.23 -2.32 -18.65
CA GLY A 139 -22.53 -2.08 -20.06
C GLY A 139 -21.73 -2.97 -21.01
N GLU A 140 -20.47 -3.24 -20.70
CA GLU A 140 -19.61 -4.17 -21.45
C GLU A 140 -20.06 -5.65 -21.33
N ARG A 141 -20.79 -6.01 -20.26
CA ARG A 141 -21.35 -7.35 -20.04
C ARG A 141 -22.71 -7.56 -20.71
N GLY A 142 -23.32 -6.49 -21.21
CA GLY A 142 -24.57 -6.47 -21.95
C GLY A 142 -25.56 -5.42 -21.43
N GLU A 143 -26.10 -4.64 -22.34
CA GLU A 143 -27.04 -3.52 -22.06
C GLU A 143 -28.25 -3.98 -21.23
N LYS A 144 -28.82 -5.15 -21.54
CA LYS A 144 -29.95 -5.74 -20.80
C LYS A 144 -29.64 -6.00 -19.32
N ILE A 145 -28.39 -6.35 -18.99
CA ILE A 145 -27.97 -6.57 -17.60
C ILE A 145 -27.95 -5.22 -16.85
N ALA A 146 -27.41 -4.19 -17.48
CA ALA A 146 -27.39 -2.85 -16.91
C ALA A 146 -28.82 -2.31 -16.71
N GLU A 147 -29.70 -2.45 -17.70
CA GLU A 147 -31.12 -2.04 -17.63
C GLU A 147 -31.87 -2.74 -16.50
N ALA A 148 -31.70 -4.07 -16.34
CA ALA A 148 -32.31 -4.83 -15.25
C ALA A 148 -31.85 -4.34 -13.87
N ASN A 149 -30.55 -4.09 -13.70
CA ASN A 149 -30.02 -3.55 -12.44
C ASN A 149 -30.54 -2.14 -12.15
N ILE A 150 -30.68 -1.28 -13.16
CA ILE A 150 -31.24 0.06 -13.01
C ILE A 150 -32.74 -0.01 -12.62
N ALA A 151 -33.49 -0.92 -13.22
CA ALA A 151 -34.92 -1.11 -12.85
C ALA A 151 -35.05 -1.57 -11.39
N VAL A 152 -34.18 -2.46 -10.90
CA VAL A 152 -34.12 -2.85 -9.48
C VAL A 152 -33.79 -1.66 -8.57
N LEU A 153 -32.81 -0.85 -8.95
CA LEU A 153 -32.41 0.36 -8.22
C LEU A 153 -33.58 1.32 -8.05
N GLU A 154 -34.27 1.65 -9.16
CA GLU A 154 -35.38 2.62 -9.20
C GLU A 154 -36.59 2.12 -8.42
N GLU A 155 -36.95 0.84 -8.53
CA GLU A 155 -38.07 0.28 -7.77
C GLU A 155 -37.82 0.31 -6.27
N ALA A 156 -36.59 -0.09 -5.84
CA ALA A 156 -36.21 -0.05 -4.42
C ALA A 156 -36.14 1.38 -3.88
N TYR A 157 -35.62 2.33 -4.67
CA TYR A 157 -35.62 3.75 -4.33
C TYR A 157 -37.04 4.29 -4.10
N LYS A 158 -37.96 4.01 -5.03
CA LYS A 158 -39.35 4.42 -4.91
C LYS A 158 -40.05 3.81 -3.69
N TYR A 159 -39.79 2.53 -3.43
CA TYR A 159 -40.32 1.82 -2.27
C TYR A 159 -39.86 2.45 -0.96
N ALA A 160 -38.54 2.74 -0.85
CA ALA A 160 -37.95 3.34 0.33
C ALA A 160 -38.35 4.80 0.52
N GLY A 161 -38.42 5.60 -0.55
CA GLY A 161 -38.84 7.01 -0.52
C GLY A 161 -40.24 7.24 0.04
N GLY A 162 -41.15 6.25 -0.04
CA GLY A 162 -42.44 6.29 0.62
C GLY A 162 -42.39 6.02 2.15
N ARG A 163 -41.22 5.63 2.70
CA ARG A 163 -41.08 5.17 4.10
C ARG A 163 -40.02 5.93 4.90
N TYR A 164 -39.00 6.46 4.24
CA TYR A 164 -37.91 7.20 4.90
C TYR A 164 -37.95 8.66 4.46
N ALA A 165 -37.86 9.56 5.43
CA ALA A 165 -37.38 10.92 5.15
C ALA A 165 -35.84 10.84 5.00
N PRO A 166 -35.22 11.57 4.06
CA PRO A 166 -33.78 11.60 3.92
C PRO A 166 -33.11 12.02 5.23
N ALA A 167 -32.22 11.18 5.75
CA ALA A 167 -31.46 11.47 6.97
C ALA A 167 -30.33 12.49 6.72
N VAL A 168 -29.90 12.59 5.46
CA VAL A 168 -28.87 13.50 4.94
C VAL A 168 -29.21 13.80 3.48
N GLU A 169 -28.80 14.93 2.96
CA GLU A 169 -28.94 15.25 1.54
C GLU A 169 -27.57 15.21 0.85
N VAL A 170 -27.33 14.15 0.08
CA VAL A 170 -26.12 13.98 -0.72
C VAL A 170 -26.31 14.58 -2.11
N LYS A 171 -25.46 15.53 -2.46
CA LYS A 171 -25.44 16.19 -3.78
C LYS A 171 -24.01 16.34 -4.29
N LYS A 172 -23.85 16.64 -5.56
CA LYS A 172 -22.52 16.95 -6.12
C LYS A 172 -21.94 18.21 -5.45
N ILE A 173 -20.72 18.09 -4.91
CA ILE A 173 -20.04 19.18 -4.18
C ILE A 173 -18.77 19.68 -4.89
N GLY A 174 -18.29 18.98 -5.90
CA GLY A 174 -17.03 19.36 -6.58
C GLY A 174 -16.77 18.54 -7.83
N GLU A 175 -15.55 18.67 -8.34
CA GLU A 175 -15.07 17.86 -9.45
C GLU A 175 -14.83 16.40 -9.01
N SER A 176 -14.88 15.51 -10.00
CA SER A 176 -14.61 14.08 -9.79
C SER A 176 -13.19 13.87 -9.27
N LYS A 177 -13.05 13.09 -8.21
CA LYS A 177 -11.76 12.70 -7.65
C LYS A 177 -11.33 11.33 -8.17
N LEU A 178 -10.03 11.15 -8.32
CA LEU A 178 -9.45 9.86 -8.65
C LEU A 178 -9.54 8.94 -7.42
N LEU A 179 -10.06 7.73 -7.63
CA LEU A 179 -10.20 6.70 -6.58
C LEU A 179 -9.29 5.53 -6.93
N MET A 180 -8.42 5.12 -6.00
CA MET A 180 -7.55 3.96 -6.20
C MET A 180 -7.21 3.25 -4.89
N SER A 181 -6.79 2.00 -5.01
CA SER A 181 -6.23 1.24 -3.89
C SER A 181 -4.74 1.55 -3.69
N GLY A 182 -4.20 1.16 -2.52
CA GLY A 182 -2.76 1.28 -2.26
C GLY A 182 -1.92 0.45 -3.23
N ALA A 183 -2.40 -0.73 -3.62
CA ALA A 183 -1.74 -1.55 -4.62
C ALA A 183 -1.73 -0.88 -6.01
N GLU A 184 -2.85 -0.29 -6.43
CA GLU A 184 -2.96 0.48 -7.68
C GLU A 184 -2.04 1.72 -7.65
N ALA A 185 -1.95 2.40 -6.49
CA ALA A 185 -1.05 3.54 -6.31
C ALA A 185 0.42 3.14 -6.48
N LEU A 186 0.86 2.04 -5.86
CA LEU A 186 2.23 1.52 -6.03
C LEU A 186 2.50 1.11 -7.49
N ALA A 187 1.56 0.42 -8.13
CA ALA A 187 1.70 -0.02 -9.52
C ALA A 187 1.78 1.17 -10.48
N LEU A 188 0.84 2.13 -10.39
CA LEU A 188 0.84 3.33 -11.22
C LEU A 188 2.08 4.19 -10.96
N GLY A 189 2.46 4.39 -9.68
CA GLY A 189 3.66 5.11 -9.30
C GLY A 189 4.93 4.50 -9.90
N SER A 190 5.01 3.16 -9.96
CA SER A 190 6.10 2.43 -10.60
C SER A 190 6.15 2.65 -12.12
N VAL A 191 5.00 2.60 -12.78
CA VAL A 191 4.88 2.89 -14.22
C VAL A 191 5.32 4.32 -14.51
N MET A 192 4.84 5.29 -13.73
CA MET A 192 5.23 6.71 -13.84
C MET A 192 6.71 6.94 -13.55
N ALA A 193 7.30 6.13 -12.69
CA ALA A 193 8.73 6.10 -12.44
C ALA A 193 9.56 5.45 -13.58
N GLY A 194 8.93 4.98 -14.64
CA GLY A 194 9.61 4.38 -15.77
C GLY A 194 9.97 2.91 -15.61
N MET A 195 9.30 2.18 -14.73
CA MET A 195 9.44 0.73 -14.63
C MET A 195 9.09 0.04 -15.94
N LYS A 196 9.88 -0.97 -16.34
CA LYS A 196 9.70 -1.73 -17.58
C LYS A 196 9.61 -3.24 -17.38
N PHE A 197 9.90 -3.71 -16.19
CA PHE A 197 9.83 -5.13 -15.86
C PHE A 197 9.30 -5.34 -14.45
N TYR A 198 8.37 -6.28 -14.30
CA TYR A 198 7.85 -6.72 -13.02
C TYR A 198 7.71 -8.25 -13.02
N ALA A 199 8.31 -8.92 -12.05
CA ALA A 199 8.14 -10.35 -11.86
C ALA A 199 7.71 -10.62 -10.42
N ALA A 200 6.63 -11.39 -10.23
CA ALA A 200 6.18 -11.75 -8.88
C ALA A 200 5.43 -13.09 -8.87
N TYR A 201 5.64 -13.87 -7.83
CA TYR A 201 4.76 -14.99 -7.48
C TYR A 201 3.57 -14.47 -6.67
N PRO A 202 2.32 -14.89 -6.96
CA PRO A 202 1.14 -14.33 -6.31
C PRO A 202 1.09 -14.67 -4.82
N MET A 203 1.29 -13.66 -3.96
CA MET A 203 1.15 -13.78 -2.52
C MET A 203 0.38 -12.58 -1.96
N THR A 204 -0.72 -12.84 -1.23
CA THR A 204 -1.50 -11.80 -0.55
C THR A 204 -0.66 -11.18 0.57
N PRO A 205 -0.63 -9.82 0.71
CA PRO A 205 -1.41 -8.84 -0.01
C PRO A 205 -0.66 -8.11 -1.15
N ALA A 206 0.42 -8.67 -1.71
CA ALA A 206 1.14 -8.11 -2.86
C ALA A 206 0.50 -8.43 -4.21
N SER A 207 -0.31 -9.50 -4.30
CA SER A 207 -0.95 -9.95 -5.56
C SER A 207 -1.73 -8.87 -6.31
N PRO A 208 -2.45 -7.93 -5.68
CA PRO A 208 -3.15 -6.86 -6.41
C PRO A 208 -2.23 -5.97 -7.24
N ILE A 209 -0.96 -5.78 -6.85
CA ILE A 209 0.03 -5.06 -7.66
C ILE A 209 0.29 -5.83 -8.97
N LEU A 210 0.50 -7.16 -8.87
CA LEU A 210 0.71 -8.03 -10.03
C LEU A 210 -0.52 -8.03 -10.94
N HIS A 211 -1.73 -8.12 -10.38
CA HIS A 211 -2.97 -8.14 -11.16
C HIS A 211 -3.16 -6.85 -11.95
N TRP A 212 -2.98 -5.69 -11.30
CA TRP A 212 -3.09 -4.40 -11.98
C TRP A 212 -2.04 -4.25 -13.08
N LEU A 213 -0.80 -4.64 -12.81
CA LEU A 213 0.28 -4.58 -13.80
C LEU A 213 0.07 -5.57 -14.95
N ALA A 214 -0.49 -6.76 -14.71
CA ALA A 214 -0.82 -7.71 -15.76
C ALA A 214 -1.89 -7.18 -16.71
N GLU A 215 -2.87 -6.45 -16.18
CA GLU A 215 -3.96 -5.85 -16.98
C GLU A 215 -3.50 -4.59 -17.74
N TRP A 216 -2.82 -3.68 -17.06
CA TRP A 216 -2.52 -2.35 -17.58
C TRP A 216 -1.07 -2.18 -18.06
N GLY A 217 -0.12 -2.89 -17.44
CA GLY A 217 1.31 -2.77 -17.71
C GLY A 217 1.70 -2.85 -19.18
N PRO A 218 1.15 -3.80 -19.98
CA PRO A 218 1.47 -3.89 -21.42
C PRO A 218 1.18 -2.62 -22.19
N ARG A 219 0.16 -1.85 -21.81
CA ARG A 219 -0.19 -0.54 -22.44
C ARG A 219 0.90 0.52 -22.21
N PHE A 220 1.69 0.37 -21.15
CA PHE A 220 2.81 1.26 -20.81
C PHE A 220 4.18 0.67 -21.18
N GLY A 221 4.20 -0.47 -21.87
CA GLY A 221 5.42 -1.16 -22.25
C GLY A 221 6.15 -1.79 -21.07
N VAL A 222 5.42 -2.26 -20.08
CA VAL A 222 5.94 -3.04 -18.94
C VAL A 222 5.76 -4.53 -19.24
N ALA A 223 6.85 -5.29 -19.22
CA ALA A 223 6.82 -6.75 -19.25
C ALA A 223 6.47 -7.26 -17.84
N VAL A 224 5.41 -8.07 -17.73
CA VAL A 224 4.94 -8.64 -16.47
C VAL A 224 5.02 -10.15 -16.53
N VAL A 225 5.68 -10.76 -15.54
CA VAL A 225 5.95 -12.20 -15.50
C VAL A 225 5.49 -12.77 -14.16
N GLN A 226 4.77 -13.88 -14.20
CA GLN A 226 4.49 -14.71 -13.04
C GLN A 226 5.36 -15.98 -13.14
N PRO A 227 6.49 -16.04 -12.39
CA PRO A 227 7.33 -17.25 -12.33
C PRO A 227 6.76 -18.30 -11.37
N GLU A 228 7.48 -19.42 -11.24
CA GLU A 228 7.11 -20.57 -10.41
C GLU A 228 7.17 -20.30 -8.89
N ASP A 229 8.04 -19.38 -8.44
CA ASP A 229 8.22 -19.03 -7.02
C ASP A 229 8.88 -17.64 -6.84
N GLU A 230 9.09 -17.24 -5.59
CA GLU A 230 9.70 -15.97 -5.22
C GLU A 230 11.19 -15.91 -5.53
N ILE A 231 11.90 -17.04 -5.48
CA ILE A 231 13.33 -17.11 -5.82
C ILE A 231 13.53 -16.78 -7.29
N ALA A 232 12.72 -17.37 -8.16
CA ALA A 232 12.72 -17.07 -9.58
C ALA A 232 12.32 -15.60 -9.84
N ALA A 233 11.31 -15.08 -9.13
CA ALA A 233 10.83 -13.71 -9.29
C ALA A 233 11.91 -12.67 -9.03
N ILE A 234 12.60 -12.77 -7.90
CA ILE A 234 13.65 -11.80 -7.56
C ILE A 234 14.85 -11.91 -8.50
N ASN A 235 15.27 -13.12 -8.89
CA ASN A 235 16.39 -13.31 -9.79
C ASN A 235 16.09 -12.82 -11.22
N MET A 236 14.86 -13.01 -11.73
CA MET A 236 14.43 -12.39 -12.99
C MET A 236 14.46 -10.86 -12.90
N THR A 237 14.04 -10.30 -11.77
CA THR A 237 14.06 -8.85 -11.53
C THR A 237 15.48 -8.30 -11.50
N ILE A 238 16.41 -8.98 -10.83
CA ILE A 238 17.83 -8.63 -10.80
C ILE A 238 18.42 -8.69 -12.22
N GLY A 239 18.13 -9.75 -12.97
CA GLY A 239 18.59 -9.89 -14.37
C GLY A 239 18.07 -8.75 -15.27
N ALA A 240 16.81 -8.38 -15.15
CA ALA A 240 16.22 -7.26 -15.89
C ALA A 240 16.88 -5.92 -15.49
N ALA A 241 17.07 -5.69 -14.19
CA ALA A 241 17.75 -4.49 -13.71
C ALA A 241 19.23 -4.43 -14.12
N TYR A 242 19.91 -5.56 -14.12
CA TYR A 242 21.27 -5.69 -14.65
C TYR A 242 21.33 -5.33 -16.14
N ALA A 243 20.32 -5.76 -16.92
CA ALA A 243 20.19 -5.41 -18.33
C ALA A 243 19.86 -3.93 -18.58
N GLY A 244 19.62 -3.14 -17.53
CA GLY A 244 19.52 -1.68 -17.64
C GLY A 244 18.10 -1.12 -17.60
N VAL A 245 17.08 -1.91 -17.32
CA VAL A 245 15.71 -1.42 -17.15
C VAL A 245 15.35 -1.26 -15.66
N ARG A 246 14.42 -0.39 -15.34
CA ARG A 246 13.84 -0.33 -13.99
C ARG A 246 12.96 -1.55 -13.79
N ALA A 247 13.26 -2.32 -12.76
CA ALA A 247 12.61 -3.58 -12.47
C ALA A 247 12.20 -3.67 -10.99
N ALA A 248 11.09 -4.33 -10.71
CA ALA A 248 10.63 -4.58 -9.36
C ALA A 248 10.02 -5.98 -9.22
N THR A 249 9.96 -6.45 -7.97
CA THR A 249 9.19 -7.61 -7.55
C THR A 249 8.31 -7.24 -6.36
N GLY A 250 7.33 -8.09 -6.03
CA GLY A 250 6.46 -7.90 -4.87
C GLY A 250 6.08 -9.22 -4.23
N THR A 251 6.08 -9.25 -2.89
CA THR A 251 5.75 -10.44 -2.11
C THR A 251 5.26 -10.06 -0.71
N SER A 252 4.96 -11.05 0.12
CA SER A 252 4.69 -10.90 1.56
C SER A 252 5.87 -11.47 2.38
N GLY A 253 5.80 -11.41 3.71
CA GLY A 253 6.89 -11.81 4.60
C GLY A 253 7.48 -13.19 4.30
N GLY A 254 6.64 -14.23 4.22
CA GLY A 254 7.12 -15.58 3.95
C GLY A 254 7.77 -15.76 2.57
N GLY A 255 7.32 -15.01 1.55
CA GLY A 255 7.99 -15.03 0.25
C GLY A 255 9.28 -14.21 0.24
N PHE A 256 9.35 -13.15 1.05
CA PHE A 256 10.58 -12.39 1.20
C PHE A 256 11.68 -13.19 1.91
N ASP A 257 11.32 -14.07 2.84
CA ASP A 257 12.25 -15.04 3.42
C ASP A 257 12.99 -15.86 2.35
N LEU A 258 12.29 -16.25 1.28
CA LEU A 258 12.90 -16.97 0.15
C LEU A 258 13.76 -16.06 -0.75
N MET A 259 13.58 -14.76 -0.69
CA MET A 259 14.30 -13.76 -1.50
C MET A 259 15.60 -13.27 -0.86
N HIS A 260 15.87 -13.57 0.41
CA HIS A 260 16.94 -12.95 1.19
C HIS A 260 18.33 -13.09 0.56
N GLU A 261 18.69 -14.28 0.08
CA GLU A 261 20.01 -14.49 -0.54
C GLU A 261 20.16 -13.64 -1.81
N ALA A 262 19.16 -13.66 -2.69
CA ALA A 262 19.18 -12.89 -3.92
C ALA A 262 19.11 -11.37 -3.66
N PHE A 263 18.46 -10.94 -2.57
CA PHE A 263 18.49 -9.53 -2.15
C PHE A 263 19.92 -9.08 -1.79
N GLY A 264 20.67 -9.94 -1.08
CA GLY A 264 22.10 -9.75 -0.81
C GLY A 264 22.95 -9.76 -2.08
N LEU A 265 22.64 -10.65 -3.04
CA LEU A 265 23.29 -10.68 -4.36
C LEU A 265 23.15 -9.34 -5.08
N ALA A 266 21.95 -8.76 -5.12
CA ALA A 266 21.73 -7.45 -5.78
C ALA A 266 22.64 -6.36 -5.19
N ALA A 267 22.84 -6.37 -3.87
CA ALA A 267 23.75 -5.44 -3.21
C ALA A 267 25.23 -5.74 -3.53
N MET A 268 25.60 -7.02 -3.61
CA MET A 268 26.97 -7.44 -3.92
C MET A 268 27.41 -7.05 -5.33
N ILE A 269 26.54 -7.29 -6.31
CA ILE A 269 26.79 -6.91 -7.73
C ILE A 269 26.39 -5.47 -8.04
N GLU A 270 25.99 -4.71 -7.02
CA GLU A 270 25.61 -3.30 -7.11
C GLU A 270 24.57 -3.04 -8.21
N THR A 271 23.52 -3.87 -8.23
CA THR A 271 22.42 -3.77 -9.18
C THR A 271 21.19 -3.17 -8.51
N PRO A 272 20.55 -2.15 -9.11
CA PRO A 272 19.31 -1.57 -8.58
C PRO A 272 18.22 -2.63 -8.42
N LEU A 273 17.51 -2.62 -7.31
CA LEU A 273 16.40 -3.52 -7.05
C LEU A 273 15.32 -2.82 -6.23
N VAL A 274 14.06 -2.95 -6.60
CA VAL A 274 12.92 -2.51 -5.79
C VAL A 274 12.07 -3.72 -5.43
N VAL A 275 11.80 -3.89 -4.13
CA VAL A 275 10.92 -4.94 -3.60
C VAL A 275 9.74 -4.31 -2.89
N PHE A 276 8.53 -4.62 -3.33
CA PHE A 276 7.30 -4.30 -2.60
C PHE A 276 7.04 -5.41 -1.59
N LEU A 277 7.36 -5.14 -0.32
CA LEU A 277 7.09 -6.07 0.78
C LEU A 277 5.76 -5.70 1.44
N ALA A 278 4.72 -6.48 1.12
CA ALA A 278 3.37 -6.27 1.62
C ALA A 278 3.09 -7.23 2.78
N GLN A 279 3.03 -6.69 3.99
CA GLN A 279 2.93 -7.44 5.24
C GLN A 279 1.52 -7.94 5.50
N ARG A 280 1.44 -9.07 6.17
CA ARG A 280 0.24 -9.67 6.78
C ARG A 280 0.64 -10.37 8.08
N GLY A 281 -0.33 -10.75 8.90
CA GLY A 281 -0.01 -11.46 10.14
C GLY A 281 0.66 -12.81 9.89
N GLY A 282 1.91 -12.96 10.39
CA GLY A 282 2.70 -14.19 10.40
C GLY A 282 2.58 -14.94 11.73
N PRO A 283 3.48 -15.92 12.00
CA PRO A 283 4.50 -16.48 11.12
C PRO A 283 3.94 -17.47 10.09
N SER A 284 4.76 -17.85 9.09
CA SER A 284 4.37 -18.74 7.98
C SER A 284 3.18 -18.18 7.21
N THR A 285 2.15 -18.97 6.90
CA THR A 285 0.92 -18.46 6.27
C THR A 285 0.15 -17.51 7.19
N GLY A 286 0.17 -17.77 8.50
CA GLY A 286 -0.45 -16.92 9.53
C GLY A 286 -1.93 -16.64 9.29
N VAL A 287 -2.26 -15.37 9.25
CA VAL A 287 -3.60 -14.84 8.94
C VAL A 287 -3.56 -14.07 7.61
N PRO A 288 -3.65 -14.78 6.47
CA PRO A 288 -3.28 -14.25 5.15
C PRO A 288 -4.18 -13.13 4.64
N THR A 289 -5.34 -12.93 5.26
CA THR A 289 -6.34 -11.92 4.89
C THR A 289 -6.46 -10.79 5.92
N GLU A 290 -5.53 -10.73 6.88
CA GLU A 290 -5.56 -9.78 7.99
C GLU A 290 -4.28 -8.94 8.01
N THR A 291 -4.41 -7.66 8.40
CA THR A 291 -3.28 -6.72 8.38
C THR A 291 -2.42 -6.83 9.63
N GLU A 292 -1.10 -6.72 9.45
CA GLU A 292 -0.11 -6.61 10.53
C GLU A 292 1.15 -5.91 10.02
N GLN A 293 1.96 -5.35 10.92
CA GLN A 293 3.25 -4.70 10.61
C GLN A 293 4.39 -5.39 11.37
N SER A 294 4.47 -6.73 11.27
CA SER A 294 5.41 -7.56 12.02
C SER A 294 6.72 -7.91 11.28
N ASP A 295 6.87 -7.47 10.02
CA ASP A 295 8.05 -7.78 9.19
C ASP A 295 9.09 -6.65 9.18
N LEU A 296 8.92 -5.59 10.00
CA LEU A 296 9.85 -4.46 10.02
C LEU A 296 11.27 -4.89 10.38
N SER A 297 11.44 -5.73 11.40
CA SER A 297 12.77 -6.19 11.82
C SER A 297 13.50 -6.94 10.70
N MET A 298 12.76 -7.73 9.91
CA MET A 298 13.28 -8.41 8.73
C MET A 298 13.66 -7.41 7.63
N ALA A 299 12.84 -6.39 7.41
CA ALA A 299 13.13 -5.34 6.42
C ALA A 299 14.32 -4.45 6.82
N LEU A 300 14.56 -4.23 8.12
CA LEU A 300 15.72 -3.46 8.62
C LEU A 300 17.03 -4.24 8.52
N SER A 301 16.97 -5.56 8.52
CA SER A 301 18.15 -6.45 8.46
C SER A 301 17.88 -7.64 7.53
N PRO A 302 17.60 -7.39 6.25
CA PRO A 302 17.32 -8.45 5.29
C PRO A 302 18.62 -9.18 4.93
N ALA A 303 18.52 -10.49 4.73
CA ALA A 303 19.63 -11.38 4.37
C ALA A 303 20.79 -11.43 5.39
N HIS A 304 21.88 -12.06 5.02
CA HIS A 304 23.10 -12.17 5.82
C HIS A 304 24.16 -11.16 5.36
N GLY A 305 25.11 -10.84 6.24
CA GLY A 305 26.17 -9.89 5.97
C GLY A 305 25.72 -8.43 6.12
N GLU A 306 26.60 -7.52 5.73
CA GLU A 306 26.37 -6.07 5.83
C GLU A 306 26.47 -5.43 4.44
N TYR A 307 25.44 -4.66 4.06
CA TYR A 307 25.38 -3.95 2.78
C TYR A 307 24.39 -2.78 2.84
N PRO A 308 24.53 -1.78 1.96
CA PRO A 308 23.58 -0.67 1.91
C PRO A 308 22.25 -1.13 1.32
N HIS A 309 21.16 -0.64 1.92
CA HIS A 309 19.80 -0.74 1.38
C HIS A 309 18.95 0.41 1.93
N ALA A 310 17.72 0.56 1.49
CA ALA A 310 16.77 1.49 2.06
C ALA A 310 15.42 0.82 2.33
N VAL A 311 14.69 1.35 3.33
CA VAL A 311 13.31 0.95 3.65
C VAL A 311 12.42 2.19 3.71
N ILE A 312 11.39 2.19 2.87
CA ILE A 312 10.41 3.27 2.74
C ILE A 312 9.02 2.68 3.00
N ALA A 313 8.25 3.27 3.91
CA ALA A 313 6.89 2.83 4.25
C ALA A 313 5.90 3.98 4.03
N PRO A 314 5.24 4.06 2.87
CA PRO A 314 4.24 5.10 2.62
C PRO A 314 3.13 5.03 3.66
N ARG A 315 2.69 6.21 4.12
CA ARG A 315 1.81 6.37 5.28
C ARG A 315 0.33 6.37 4.89
N TRP A 316 0.00 6.81 3.67
CA TRP A 316 -1.36 6.79 3.10
C TRP A 316 -1.30 6.50 1.60
N ILE A 317 -2.44 6.16 1.02
CA ILE A 317 -2.54 5.61 -0.34
C ILE A 317 -1.92 6.54 -1.40
N GLU A 318 -2.22 7.85 -1.36
CA GLU A 318 -1.65 8.82 -2.30
C GLU A 318 -0.11 8.87 -2.23
N GLU A 319 0.45 8.74 -1.04
CA GLU A 319 1.90 8.75 -0.85
C GLU A 319 2.58 7.54 -1.51
N GLY A 320 1.85 6.41 -1.66
CA GLY A 320 2.32 5.23 -2.37
C GLY A 320 2.75 5.48 -3.80
N LEU A 321 2.05 6.39 -4.51
CA LEU A 321 2.42 6.83 -5.86
C LEU A 321 3.87 7.33 -5.91
N TYR A 322 4.20 8.21 -4.98
CA TYR A 322 5.49 8.93 -4.96
C TYR A 322 6.58 8.14 -4.25
N ALA A 323 6.21 7.30 -3.27
CA ALA A 323 7.13 6.39 -2.59
C ALA A 323 7.71 5.34 -3.56
N ALA A 324 6.88 4.82 -4.48
CA ALA A 324 7.36 3.93 -5.53
C ALA A 324 8.40 4.63 -6.43
N ALA A 325 8.12 5.87 -6.87
CA ALA A 325 9.06 6.64 -7.69
C ALA A 325 10.37 6.95 -6.94
N LYS A 326 10.28 7.34 -5.67
CA LYS A 326 11.44 7.57 -4.79
C LYS A 326 12.28 6.32 -4.64
N ALA A 327 11.66 5.14 -4.45
CA ALA A 327 12.36 3.87 -4.34
C ALA A 327 13.17 3.54 -5.60
N PHE A 328 12.60 3.70 -6.78
CA PHE A 328 13.32 3.50 -8.04
C PHE A 328 14.49 4.48 -8.23
N ASN A 329 14.30 5.74 -7.87
CA ASN A 329 15.36 6.74 -7.98
C ASN A 329 16.52 6.44 -7.02
N ILE A 330 16.24 6.10 -5.76
CA ILE A 330 17.26 5.70 -4.79
C ILE A 330 17.99 4.45 -5.28
N ALA A 331 17.25 3.41 -5.71
CA ALA A 331 17.84 2.18 -6.19
C ALA A 331 18.81 2.41 -7.36
N GLU A 332 18.39 3.17 -8.38
CA GLU A 332 19.19 3.46 -9.57
C GLU A 332 20.38 4.38 -9.27
N LYS A 333 20.14 5.46 -8.53
CA LYS A 333 21.14 6.48 -8.22
C LYS A 333 22.27 5.95 -7.37
N HIS A 334 21.95 5.09 -6.41
CA HIS A 334 22.91 4.51 -5.49
C HIS A 334 23.27 3.05 -5.80
N GLN A 335 22.67 2.45 -6.84
CA GLN A 335 22.94 1.06 -7.24
C GLN A 335 22.83 0.13 -6.02
N THR A 336 21.65 0.11 -5.39
CA THR A 336 21.40 -0.60 -4.13
C THR A 336 19.95 -1.09 -4.07
N PRO A 337 19.65 -2.16 -3.31
CA PRO A 337 18.29 -2.60 -3.09
C PRO A 337 17.48 -1.60 -2.26
N VAL A 338 16.17 -1.51 -2.55
CA VAL A 338 15.21 -0.70 -1.79
C VAL A 338 13.95 -1.52 -1.53
N ILE A 339 13.49 -1.53 -0.28
CA ILE A 339 12.23 -2.14 0.14
C ILE A 339 11.18 -1.03 0.28
N VAL A 340 10.05 -1.19 -0.40
CA VAL A 340 8.83 -0.43 -0.11
C VAL A 340 7.96 -1.31 0.78
N LEU A 341 7.91 -0.96 2.06
CA LEU A 341 7.25 -1.73 3.10
C LEU A 341 5.83 -1.24 3.33
N VAL A 342 4.86 -2.05 2.98
CA VAL A 342 3.43 -1.78 3.15
C VAL A 342 2.75 -2.95 3.85
N ASP A 343 1.46 -2.84 4.13
CA ASP A 343 0.67 -3.91 4.73
C ASP A 343 -0.68 -4.07 4.01
N LEU A 344 -1.46 -5.07 4.41
CA LEU A 344 -2.76 -5.37 3.81
C LEU A 344 -3.72 -4.19 3.91
N TYR A 345 -3.75 -3.49 5.05
CA TYR A 345 -4.62 -2.33 5.21
C TYR A 345 -4.29 -1.24 4.19
N PHE A 346 -2.99 -1.01 3.90
CA PHE A 346 -2.57 -0.08 2.86
C PHE A 346 -2.96 -0.56 1.46
N THR A 347 -2.62 -1.82 1.10
CA THR A 347 -2.77 -2.31 -0.27
C THR A 347 -4.21 -2.51 -0.70
N GLU A 348 -5.10 -2.90 0.22
CA GLU A 348 -6.49 -3.28 -0.05
C GLU A 348 -7.51 -2.16 0.19
N SER A 349 -7.12 -1.09 0.90
CA SER A 349 -8.00 0.07 1.08
C SER A 349 -8.09 0.90 -0.20
N LEU A 350 -9.28 1.46 -0.45
CA LEU A 350 -9.52 2.47 -1.49
C LEU A 350 -9.52 3.86 -0.87
N SER A 351 -8.89 4.81 -1.55
CA SER A 351 -8.97 6.22 -1.16
C SER A 351 -9.05 7.13 -2.39
N THR A 352 -9.70 8.26 -2.22
CA THR A 352 -9.56 9.35 -3.17
C THR A 352 -8.19 9.98 -3.03
N VAL A 353 -7.51 10.18 -4.16
CA VAL A 353 -6.14 10.71 -4.22
C VAL A 353 -6.05 11.91 -5.16
N GLU A 354 -5.06 12.75 -4.91
CA GLU A 354 -4.64 13.80 -5.83
C GLU A 354 -3.43 13.29 -6.62
N PHE A 355 -3.53 13.33 -7.94
CA PHE A 355 -2.49 12.85 -8.83
C PHE A 355 -1.85 14.02 -9.58
N ASP A 356 -0.57 14.25 -9.30
CA ASP A 356 0.23 15.26 -9.99
C ASP A 356 1.36 14.58 -10.77
N PRO A 357 1.23 14.45 -12.11
CA PRO A 357 2.24 13.81 -12.93
C PRO A 357 3.57 14.57 -12.97
N THR A 358 3.59 15.86 -12.63
CA THR A 358 4.82 16.67 -12.65
C THR A 358 5.78 16.34 -11.51
N ARG A 359 5.31 15.65 -10.48
CA ARG A 359 6.12 15.19 -9.34
C ARG A 359 6.97 13.96 -9.66
N PHE A 360 6.71 13.29 -10.77
CA PHE A 360 7.49 12.11 -11.16
C PHE A 360 8.74 12.52 -11.94
N LYS A 361 9.90 12.34 -11.31
CA LYS A 361 11.20 12.52 -11.93
C LYS A 361 11.88 11.17 -12.07
N ILE A 362 12.51 10.93 -13.23
CA ILE A 362 13.24 9.69 -13.52
C ILE A 362 14.75 10.00 -13.42
N GLU A 363 15.38 9.53 -12.34
CA GLU A 363 16.82 9.69 -12.11
C GLU A 363 17.53 8.35 -12.27
N ARG A 364 18.28 8.19 -13.38
CA ARG A 364 18.94 6.93 -13.76
C ARG A 364 20.29 6.71 -13.08
N GLY A 365 20.78 7.66 -12.28
CA GLY A 365 22.10 7.61 -11.69
C GLY A 365 23.24 7.64 -12.72
N GLU A 366 24.40 7.11 -12.36
CA GLU A 366 25.59 7.12 -13.20
C GLU A 366 25.57 5.92 -14.16
N LEU A 367 25.03 6.13 -15.38
CA LEU A 367 25.17 5.18 -16.47
C LEU A 367 26.39 5.56 -17.33
N ALA A 368 27.26 4.57 -17.57
CA ALA A 368 28.38 4.75 -18.46
C ALA A 368 27.90 4.84 -19.92
N ALA A 369 28.22 5.93 -20.60
CA ALA A 369 27.94 6.12 -22.02
C ALA A 369 29.13 5.60 -22.85
N GLY A 370 28.88 4.66 -23.78
CA GLY A 370 29.90 4.07 -24.61
C GLY A 370 30.16 4.88 -25.90
N PRO A 371 31.22 4.56 -26.67
CA PRO A 371 32.15 3.45 -26.44
C PRO A 371 33.14 3.74 -25.30
N LEU A 372 33.41 2.71 -24.49
CA LEU A 372 34.38 2.75 -23.41
C LEU A 372 35.70 2.10 -23.86
N VAL A 373 36.80 2.46 -23.20
CA VAL A 373 38.09 1.76 -23.34
C VAL A 373 38.09 0.62 -22.35
N TRP A 374 38.03 -0.61 -22.84
CA TRP A 374 37.84 -1.80 -21.98
C TRP A 374 38.94 -1.95 -20.93
N GLU A 375 40.18 -1.65 -21.26
CA GLU A 375 41.35 -1.72 -20.36
C GLU A 375 41.27 -0.72 -19.20
N GLU A 376 40.52 0.38 -19.39
CA GLU A 376 40.37 1.45 -18.39
C GLU A 376 39.05 1.34 -17.62
N TYR A 377 38.04 0.66 -18.19
CA TYR A 377 36.73 0.56 -17.56
C TYR A 377 36.77 -0.35 -16.34
N LYS A 378 36.31 0.19 -15.19
CA LYS A 378 36.16 -0.52 -13.93
C LYS A 378 34.71 -0.40 -13.47
N ARG A 379 33.96 -1.50 -13.59
CA ARG A 379 32.52 -1.54 -13.20
C ARG A 379 32.32 -1.16 -11.73
N TYR A 380 33.25 -1.54 -10.88
CA TYR A 380 33.18 -1.34 -9.44
C TYR A 380 34.26 -0.36 -8.93
N LYS A 381 34.63 0.61 -9.77
CA LYS A 381 35.61 1.64 -9.45
C LYS A 381 35.35 2.24 -8.04
N ILE A 382 36.36 2.33 -7.24
CA ILE A 382 36.31 2.98 -5.93
C ILE A 382 36.18 4.49 -6.14
N THR A 383 35.09 5.07 -5.60
CA THR A 383 34.76 6.48 -5.69
C THR A 383 34.47 7.06 -4.32
N ASP A 384 34.40 8.39 -4.21
CA ASP A 384 34.07 9.06 -2.95
C ASP A 384 32.63 8.82 -2.52
N SER A 385 31.70 8.67 -3.49
CA SER A 385 30.28 8.36 -3.23
C SER A 385 30.01 6.87 -2.97
N GLY A 386 30.97 5.99 -3.36
CA GLY A 386 30.75 4.54 -3.42
C GLY A 386 29.98 4.07 -4.65
N VAL A 387 29.46 4.99 -5.48
CA VAL A 387 28.75 4.69 -6.74
C VAL A 387 29.75 4.73 -7.88
N SER A 388 29.68 3.76 -8.79
CA SER A 388 30.57 3.67 -9.96
C SER A 388 29.73 3.77 -11.24
N PRO A 389 30.25 4.38 -12.32
CA PRO A 389 29.56 4.38 -13.60
C PRO A 389 29.26 2.97 -14.09
N ARG A 390 27.97 2.68 -14.32
CA ARG A 390 27.47 1.35 -14.68
C ARG A 390 27.26 1.23 -16.19
N ALA A 391 28.03 0.40 -16.86
CA ALA A 391 27.74 -0.05 -18.21
C ALA A 391 26.66 -1.13 -18.16
N VAL A 392 25.67 -1.01 -19.04
CA VAL A 392 24.67 -2.08 -19.24
C VAL A 392 25.12 -3.01 -20.38
N PRO A 393 24.65 -4.27 -20.43
CA PRO A 393 24.93 -5.18 -21.52
C PRO A 393 24.68 -4.53 -22.89
N GLY A 394 25.63 -4.69 -23.83
CA GLY A 394 25.61 -4.05 -25.13
C GLY A 394 26.36 -2.71 -25.21
N THR A 395 26.84 -2.15 -24.10
CA THR A 395 27.71 -0.97 -24.12
C THR A 395 29.10 -1.36 -24.66
N PRO A 396 29.56 -0.81 -25.81
CA PRO A 396 30.88 -1.15 -26.33
C PRO A 396 32.00 -0.81 -25.37
N GLY A 397 32.90 -1.76 -25.08
CA GLY A 397 33.98 -1.63 -24.11
C GLY A 397 33.55 -1.70 -22.64
N GLY A 398 32.26 -1.89 -22.35
CA GLY A 398 31.70 -1.98 -20.99
C GLY A 398 31.57 -3.40 -20.44
N MET A 399 32.18 -4.39 -21.06
CA MET A 399 32.16 -5.78 -20.61
C MET A 399 32.82 -5.92 -19.22
N HIS A 400 32.16 -6.62 -18.31
CA HIS A 400 32.63 -6.86 -16.94
C HIS A 400 32.03 -8.15 -16.38
N ILE A 401 32.61 -8.64 -15.31
CA ILE A 401 32.08 -9.78 -14.55
C ILE A 401 31.21 -9.26 -13.43
N ALA A 402 30.03 -9.85 -13.24
CA ALA A 402 29.17 -9.69 -12.08
C ALA A 402 29.14 -11.03 -11.32
N THR A 403 29.68 -11.05 -10.11
CA THR A 403 29.81 -12.26 -9.30
C THR A 403 29.30 -12.02 -7.89
N SER A 404 28.79 -13.08 -7.26
CA SER A 404 28.42 -13.09 -5.84
C SER A 404 29.64 -13.12 -4.90
N ASP A 405 30.81 -13.50 -5.41
CA ASP A 405 32.03 -13.51 -4.64
C ASP A 405 32.61 -12.09 -4.46
N GLU A 406 33.52 -11.95 -3.46
CA GLU A 406 34.27 -10.71 -3.33
C GLU A 406 35.19 -10.53 -4.52
N HIS A 407 35.19 -9.33 -5.07
CA HIS A 407 35.83 -9.01 -6.33
C HIS A 407 36.56 -7.65 -6.27
N ASP A 408 37.45 -7.42 -7.20
CA ASP A 408 38.12 -6.14 -7.35
C ASP A 408 37.27 -5.10 -8.13
N GLU A 409 37.85 -3.96 -8.45
CA GLU A 409 37.18 -2.88 -9.20
C GLU A 409 36.74 -3.29 -10.62
N ARG A 410 37.26 -4.37 -11.20
CA ARG A 410 36.90 -4.90 -12.52
C ARG A 410 35.81 -5.98 -12.42
N GLY A 411 35.63 -6.57 -11.26
CA GLY A 411 34.77 -7.71 -11.00
C GLY A 411 35.52 -9.04 -10.99
N ASP A 412 36.85 -9.01 -11.02
CA ASP A 412 37.67 -10.22 -10.92
C ASP A 412 37.66 -10.76 -9.50
N VAL A 413 37.36 -12.04 -9.36
CA VAL A 413 37.33 -12.73 -8.06
C VAL A 413 38.77 -12.84 -7.48
N ILE A 414 38.96 -12.38 -6.27
CA ILE A 414 40.26 -12.39 -5.61
C ILE A 414 40.27 -13.47 -4.54
N THR A 415 41.11 -14.49 -4.74
CA THR A 415 41.19 -15.65 -3.87
C THR A 415 42.59 -15.86 -3.24
N ASP A 416 43.53 -14.98 -3.56
CA ASP A 416 44.94 -15.04 -3.08
C ASP A 416 45.15 -14.21 -1.79
N ARG A 417 46.44 -14.03 -1.43
CA ARG A 417 46.86 -13.28 -0.25
C ARG A 417 46.44 -11.80 -0.22
N HIS A 418 45.99 -11.24 -1.35
CA HIS A 418 45.49 -9.85 -1.47
C HIS A 418 44.01 -9.74 -1.15
N MET A 419 43.30 -10.83 -0.97
CA MET A 419 41.87 -10.84 -0.69
C MET A 419 41.46 -9.95 0.51
N PRO A 420 42.20 -9.94 1.66
CA PRO A 420 41.81 -9.07 2.77
C PRO A 420 41.85 -7.58 2.44
N GLU A 421 42.82 -7.11 1.66
CA GLU A 421 42.93 -5.72 1.22
C GLU A 421 41.82 -5.36 0.25
N VAL A 422 41.54 -6.23 -0.72
CA VAL A 422 40.42 -6.05 -1.68
C VAL A 422 39.10 -6.02 -0.94
N ARG A 423 38.86 -7.01 -0.06
CA ARG A 423 37.63 -7.06 0.76
C ARG A 423 37.44 -5.78 1.56
N LYS A 424 38.47 -5.30 2.24
CA LYS A 424 38.45 -4.06 3.02
C LYS A 424 38.08 -2.86 2.16
N ALA A 425 38.70 -2.72 0.98
CA ALA A 425 38.44 -1.59 0.08
C ALA A 425 37.06 -1.63 -0.55
N MET A 426 36.67 -2.78 -1.09
CA MET A 426 35.38 -2.93 -1.81
C MET A 426 34.20 -2.91 -0.87
N HIS A 427 34.31 -3.53 0.31
CA HIS A 427 33.23 -3.46 1.31
C HIS A 427 33.06 -2.03 1.82
N ALA A 428 34.14 -1.32 2.14
CA ALA A 428 34.09 0.08 2.54
C ALA A 428 33.47 0.96 1.43
N LYS A 429 33.81 0.71 0.15
CA LYS A 429 33.21 1.37 -1.00
C LYS A 429 31.68 1.16 -1.03
N ARG A 430 31.22 -0.09 -0.92
CA ARG A 430 29.77 -0.39 -0.91
C ARG A 430 29.06 0.31 0.26
N MET A 431 29.64 0.27 1.46
CA MET A 431 29.05 0.88 2.67
C MET A 431 28.98 2.42 2.61
N LYS A 432 29.87 3.09 1.87
CA LYS A 432 29.79 4.54 1.65
C LYS A 432 28.47 4.99 1.02
N LYS A 433 27.82 4.14 0.20
CA LYS A 433 26.53 4.42 -0.39
C LYS A 433 25.46 4.71 0.66
N LEU A 434 25.55 4.11 1.84
CA LEU A 434 24.56 4.31 2.91
C LEU A 434 24.45 5.77 3.34
N THR A 435 25.56 6.51 3.37
CA THR A 435 25.57 7.95 3.64
C THR A 435 24.83 8.72 2.54
N LYS A 436 25.03 8.32 1.27
CA LYS A 436 24.34 8.96 0.14
C LYS A 436 22.85 8.59 0.06
N VAL A 437 22.49 7.38 0.41
CA VAL A 437 21.09 6.96 0.57
C VAL A 437 20.43 7.78 1.69
N LEU A 438 21.10 8.00 2.82
CA LEU A 438 20.59 8.81 3.92
C LEU A 438 20.24 10.27 3.49
N GLU A 439 21.03 10.87 2.58
CA GLU A 439 20.77 12.21 2.05
C GLU A 439 19.46 12.31 1.23
N GLU A 440 18.94 11.18 0.73
CA GLU A 440 17.67 11.11 -0.02
C GLU A 440 16.44 10.87 0.88
N LEU A 441 16.67 10.51 2.14
CA LEU A 441 15.59 10.18 3.07
C LEU A 441 15.21 11.39 3.92
N GLU A 442 13.94 11.45 4.28
CA GLU A 442 13.37 12.59 5.00
C GLU A 442 13.10 12.20 6.47
N PRO A 443 13.28 13.17 7.38
CA PRO A 443 12.88 12.99 8.77
C PRO A 443 11.35 12.80 8.88
N PRO A 444 10.84 12.37 10.06
CA PRO A 444 9.40 12.22 10.25
C PRO A 444 8.68 13.57 10.14
N ASP A 445 7.44 13.52 9.64
CA ASP A 445 6.55 14.67 9.73
C ASP A 445 6.13 14.87 11.19
N LEU A 446 6.47 16.04 11.75
CA LEU A 446 6.02 16.46 13.06
C LEU A 446 4.78 17.35 12.92
N LEU A 447 3.63 16.86 13.33
CA LEU A 447 2.35 17.56 13.27
C LEU A 447 1.89 17.96 14.69
N GLY A 448 1.33 19.16 14.80
CA GLY A 448 0.84 19.70 16.07
C GLY A 448 1.94 20.15 17.04
N ASP A 449 1.54 20.94 18.06
CA ASP A 449 2.43 21.51 19.09
C ASP A 449 2.26 20.79 20.44
N GLY A 450 2.08 19.47 20.39
CA GLY A 450 1.75 18.71 21.58
C GLY A 450 2.91 18.61 22.58
N GLU A 451 2.59 18.74 23.86
CA GLU A 451 3.47 18.30 24.95
C GLU A 451 3.64 16.76 24.93
N ARG A 452 2.77 16.07 24.20
CA ARG A 452 2.66 14.62 24.04
C ARG A 452 2.69 14.28 22.55
N TYR A 453 3.57 13.35 22.18
CA TYR A 453 3.69 12.87 20.81
C TYR A 453 3.31 11.41 20.67
N VAL A 454 2.59 11.10 19.58
CA VAL A 454 2.33 9.74 19.13
C VAL A 454 3.22 9.46 17.93
N VAL A 455 4.00 8.40 18.04
CA VAL A 455 4.93 7.95 17.00
C VAL A 455 4.31 6.78 16.26
N ALA A 456 4.31 6.83 14.93
CA ALA A 456 3.85 5.74 14.07
C ALA A 456 4.54 5.77 12.70
N TRP A 457 4.41 4.66 11.97
CA TRP A 457 4.93 4.50 10.63
C TRP A 457 3.95 3.77 9.72
N GLY A 458 4.14 3.90 8.39
CA GLY A 458 3.32 3.21 7.41
C GLY A 458 1.82 3.46 7.60
N SER A 459 1.00 2.49 7.30
CA SER A 459 -0.47 2.59 7.31
C SER A 459 -1.09 2.97 8.66
N THR A 460 -0.40 2.73 9.78
CA THR A 460 -0.85 3.15 11.11
C THR A 460 -0.99 4.67 11.22
N ALA A 461 -0.32 5.44 10.37
CA ALA A 461 -0.50 6.89 10.28
C ALA A 461 -1.92 7.29 9.86
N MET A 462 -2.62 6.48 9.05
CA MET A 462 -3.94 6.84 8.50
C MET A 462 -4.99 7.10 9.59
N PRO A 463 -5.27 6.16 10.51
CA PRO A 463 -6.23 6.41 11.58
C PRO A 463 -5.76 7.46 12.59
N LEU A 464 -4.46 7.63 12.79
CA LEU A 464 -3.89 8.65 13.67
C LEU A 464 -4.08 10.06 13.11
N LEU A 465 -3.97 10.27 11.81
CA LEU A 465 -4.26 11.55 11.17
C LEU A 465 -5.71 11.97 11.38
N ASP A 466 -6.66 11.04 11.20
CA ASP A 466 -8.07 11.33 11.45
C ASP A 466 -8.36 11.54 12.95
N TYR A 467 -7.73 10.78 13.83
CA TYR A 467 -7.85 10.95 15.28
C TYR A 467 -7.30 12.31 15.74
N ALA A 468 -6.15 12.73 15.23
CA ALA A 468 -5.55 14.02 15.56
C ALA A 468 -6.37 15.21 15.04
N ALA A 469 -7.14 15.04 13.97
CA ALA A 469 -8.08 16.07 13.51
C ALA A 469 -9.23 16.32 14.50
N GLU A 470 -9.55 15.34 15.33
CA GLU A 470 -10.57 15.43 16.40
C GLU A 470 -9.95 15.79 17.78
N ARG A 471 -8.63 15.64 17.96
CA ARG A 471 -7.94 15.76 19.25
C ARG A 471 -6.63 16.57 19.11
N LYS A 472 -6.28 17.32 20.14
CA LYS A 472 -5.00 18.04 20.20
C LYS A 472 -3.89 17.09 20.69
N ILE A 473 -3.26 16.37 19.77
CA ILE A 473 -2.07 15.54 20.03
C ILE A 473 -0.99 15.86 19.01
N GLY A 474 0.26 15.74 19.40
CA GLY A 474 1.38 15.76 18.49
C GLY A 474 1.54 14.41 17.79
N LEU A 475 1.87 14.42 16.51
CA LEU A 475 2.20 13.20 15.75
C LEU A 475 3.63 13.30 15.24
N ALA A 476 4.34 12.17 15.29
CA ALA A 476 5.61 11.97 14.59
C ALA A 476 5.42 10.77 13.64
N LEU A 477 5.21 11.06 12.36
CA LEU A 477 4.84 10.08 11.36
C LEU A 477 6.01 9.78 10.43
N PHE A 478 6.48 8.54 10.46
CA PHE A 478 7.64 8.08 9.71
C PHE A 478 7.22 7.40 8.40
N ARG A 479 7.87 7.83 7.31
CA ARG A 479 7.83 7.18 6.00
C ARG A 479 9.15 6.48 5.71
N ASP A 480 10.26 7.19 5.90
CA ASP A 480 11.59 6.70 5.61
C ASP A 480 12.18 6.06 6.87
N LEU A 481 12.33 4.73 6.85
CA LEU A 481 12.62 3.94 8.05
C LEU A 481 14.09 3.53 8.16
N TYR A 482 14.77 3.32 7.04
CA TYR A 482 16.17 2.90 7.04
C TYR A 482 16.92 3.38 5.77
N PRO A 483 18.15 3.90 5.92
CA PRO A 483 18.73 4.39 7.18
C PRO A 483 17.92 5.53 7.77
N LEU A 484 17.83 5.61 9.09
CA LEU A 484 16.99 6.60 9.75
C LEU A 484 17.70 7.98 9.77
N PRO A 485 17.13 9.04 9.15
CA PRO A 485 17.69 10.38 9.22
C PRO A 485 17.47 10.97 10.61
N LEU A 486 18.57 11.05 11.39
CA LEU A 486 18.57 11.61 12.74
C LEU A 486 18.90 13.10 12.66
N ASP A 487 18.05 13.95 13.22
CA ASP A 487 18.23 15.40 13.33
C ASP A 487 17.52 15.96 14.57
N SER A 488 17.15 17.23 14.55
CA SER A 488 16.50 17.96 15.65
C SER A 488 15.18 17.37 16.14
N TRP A 489 14.51 16.51 15.37
CA TRP A 489 13.27 15.86 15.81
C TRP A 489 13.50 14.91 17.00
N VAL A 490 14.71 14.32 17.11
CA VAL A 490 15.07 13.46 18.25
C VAL A 490 15.04 14.25 19.55
N GLU A 491 15.66 15.43 19.58
CA GLU A 491 15.64 16.32 20.74
C GLU A 491 14.22 16.78 21.07
N ARG A 492 13.42 17.10 20.04
CA ARG A 492 12.03 17.50 20.21
C ARG A 492 11.17 16.41 20.85
N LEU A 493 11.29 15.14 20.39
CA LEU A 493 10.60 14.02 21.01
C LEU A 493 11.09 13.76 22.44
N ASN A 494 12.43 13.79 22.65
CA ASN A 494 13.01 13.55 23.96
C ASN A 494 12.66 14.62 25.00
N SER A 495 12.33 15.84 24.57
CA SER A 495 11.88 16.95 25.45
C SER A 495 10.37 16.94 25.69
N ALA A 496 9.58 16.14 24.99
CA ALA A 496 8.14 16.04 25.20
C ALA A 496 7.81 15.45 26.57
N LYS A 497 6.62 15.72 27.11
CA LYS A 497 6.16 15.12 28.36
C LYS A 497 5.98 13.62 28.25
N GLU A 498 5.43 13.15 27.14
CA GLU A 498 5.20 11.72 26.87
C GLU A 498 5.38 11.43 25.36
N VAL A 499 6.02 10.32 25.07
CA VAL A 499 6.15 9.76 23.70
C VAL A 499 5.56 8.36 23.68
N VAL A 500 4.50 8.19 22.89
CA VAL A 500 3.73 6.94 22.77
C VAL A 500 3.94 6.36 21.39
N ALA A 501 4.44 5.14 21.27
CA ALA A 501 4.52 4.43 19.99
C ALA A 501 3.24 3.63 19.75
N VAL A 502 2.68 3.73 18.53
CA VAL A 502 1.50 2.98 18.10
C VAL A 502 1.88 2.08 16.92
N GLU A 503 1.72 0.76 17.07
CA GLU A 503 2.16 -0.21 16.06
C GLU A 503 1.21 -1.40 15.92
N LEU A 504 1.11 -1.93 14.69
CA LEU A 504 0.37 -3.15 14.37
C LEU A 504 1.27 -4.40 14.47
N ASN A 505 1.91 -4.61 15.62
CA ASN A 505 2.69 -5.80 15.95
C ASN A 505 2.78 -6.01 17.46
N TYR A 506 3.19 -7.21 17.88
CA TYR A 506 3.24 -7.61 19.29
C TYR A 506 4.37 -6.95 20.09
N SER A 507 5.54 -6.76 19.50
CA SER A 507 6.76 -6.41 20.23
C SER A 507 7.09 -4.91 20.22
N GLY A 508 6.42 -4.10 19.38
CA GLY A 508 6.78 -2.70 19.17
C GLY A 508 8.14 -2.58 18.48
N GLN A 509 8.26 -3.18 17.29
CA GLN A 509 9.53 -3.29 16.55
C GLN A 509 10.14 -1.93 16.25
N PHE A 510 9.32 -0.98 15.80
CA PHE A 510 9.78 0.36 15.48
C PHE A 510 10.12 1.16 16.75
N ALA A 511 9.32 1.02 17.80
CA ALA A 511 9.63 1.61 19.11
C ALA A 511 10.98 1.15 19.63
N ASN A 512 11.28 -0.15 19.51
CA ASN A 512 12.58 -0.71 19.91
C ASN A 512 13.72 -0.17 19.02
N TYR A 513 13.47 -0.06 17.71
CA TYR A 513 14.45 0.51 16.77
C TYR A 513 14.73 1.99 17.10
N LEU A 514 13.71 2.80 17.33
CA LEU A 514 13.85 4.20 17.73
C LEU A 514 14.61 4.34 19.05
N ALA A 515 14.30 3.50 20.04
CA ALA A 515 15.01 3.48 21.33
C ALA A 515 16.50 3.17 21.15
N SER A 516 16.86 2.26 20.23
CA SER A 516 18.27 1.96 19.88
C SER A 516 18.99 3.16 19.24
N LYS A 517 18.25 4.14 18.71
CA LYS A 517 18.75 5.39 18.13
C LYS A 517 18.71 6.58 19.10
N GLY A 518 18.40 6.34 20.38
CA GLY A 518 18.37 7.36 21.44
C GLY A 518 17.06 8.15 21.53
N VAL A 519 15.99 7.67 20.90
CA VAL A 519 14.65 8.26 21.04
C VAL A 519 13.95 7.65 22.25
N ARG A 520 13.45 8.53 23.15
CA ARG A 520 12.68 8.08 24.31
C ARG A 520 11.30 7.62 23.89
N ILE A 521 10.90 6.43 24.31
CA ILE A 521 9.55 5.89 24.17
C ILE A 521 9.03 5.54 25.57
N ASP A 522 8.04 6.28 26.02
CA ASP A 522 7.49 6.12 27.38
C ASP A 522 6.44 5.01 27.46
N ARG A 523 5.66 4.82 26.36
CA ARG A 523 4.59 3.84 26.32
C ARG A 523 4.42 3.28 24.88
N LYS A 524 3.96 2.04 24.79
CA LYS A 524 3.63 1.37 23.53
C LYS A 524 2.14 1.00 23.53
N VAL A 525 1.46 1.32 22.44
CA VAL A 525 0.09 0.88 22.14
C VAL A 525 0.19 -0.09 20.98
N LEU A 526 0.00 -1.37 21.24
CA LEU A 526 0.29 -2.45 20.30
C LEU A 526 -0.99 -3.22 19.96
N LYS A 527 -1.16 -3.56 18.68
CA LYS A 527 -2.27 -4.36 18.16
C LYS A 527 -1.72 -5.44 17.23
N TRP A 528 -2.10 -6.70 17.38
CA TRP A 528 -1.52 -7.85 16.65
C TRP A 528 -2.51 -8.95 16.29
N TRP A 529 -3.79 -8.64 16.22
CA TRP A 529 -4.85 -9.61 15.93
C TRP A 529 -5.51 -9.39 14.56
N GLY A 530 -4.80 -8.76 13.62
CA GLY A 530 -5.18 -8.71 12.23
C GLY A 530 -6.10 -7.56 11.82
N GLU A 531 -6.38 -6.62 12.69
CA GLU A 531 -7.25 -5.47 12.39
C GLU A 531 -6.48 -4.15 12.43
N PRO A 532 -6.77 -3.19 11.55
CA PRO A 532 -6.22 -1.84 11.67
C PRO A 532 -6.78 -1.13 12.90
N PHE A 533 -6.06 -0.12 13.39
CA PHE A 533 -6.60 0.77 14.43
C PHE A 533 -7.80 1.55 13.92
N SER A 534 -8.76 1.80 14.79
CA SER A 534 -9.90 2.68 14.56
C SER A 534 -9.85 3.91 15.47
N ILE A 535 -10.62 4.95 15.12
CA ILE A 535 -10.68 6.20 15.90
C ILE A 535 -11.20 5.94 17.32
N ASP A 536 -12.16 5.04 17.49
CA ASP A 536 -12.72 4.66 18.80
C ASP A 536 -11.67 3.95 19.69
N GLU A 537 -10.90 3.01 19.14
CA GLU A 537 -9.82 2.33 19.87
C GLU A 537 -8.69 3.29 20.26
N LEU A 538 -8.28 4.15 19.34
CA LEU A 538 -7.29 5.20 19.65
C LEU A 538 -7.78 6.13 20.74
N GLY A 539 -9.09 6.44 20.80
CA GLY A 539 -9.70 7.24 21.84
C GLY A 539 -9.70 6.58 23.23
N GLU A 540 -9.66 5.25 23.28
CA GLU A 540 -9.58 4.49 24.54
C GLU A 540 -8.13 4.25 24.98
N TRP A 541 -7.20 4.10 24.02
CA TRP A 541 -5.84 3.65 24.30
C TRP A 541 -4.79 4.76 24.34
N LEU A 542 -5.06 5.94 23.77
CA LEU A 542 -4.23 7.13 23.83
C LEU A 542 -4.73 8.14 24.89
#